data_b35bc04f20ae724615c25a7615058105
#
_entry.id   b35bc04f20ae724615c25a7615058105
#
_cell.length_a   1.000
_cell.length_b   1.000
_cell.length_c   1.000
_cell.angle_alpha   90.00
_cell.angle_beta   90.00
_cell.angle_gamma   90.00
#
_symmetry.space_group_name_H-M   'P 1'
#
loop_
_entity.id
_entity.type
_entity.pdbx_description
1 polymer ?
#
loop_
_entity_poly.entity_id
_entity_poly.type
_entity_poly.pdbx_seq_one_letter_code
_entity_poly.pdbx_strand_id
1 'polypeptide(L)'
;PFINKGTAFSMAEREQLSLVGLLPSKVQTLEEQMNRTYLQFQKKLTDLEKRVYLMTLFNTNRILFYALMAQHVEEFMPIVYDPVVADAIRQYDELFMKPQDAAFLSIDHPEDIEKSLRNASQGKNVKLIVVTDAEAILGIGDWGVNGVAISIGKLMVYTAAAGVNPNEVLPMVLDVGTNNKQLLDDPLYLGNRHARVRGEQYHAFVDKFVETAGRLFPNLYLHWEDFGRPNAAAILERYQNKITTFNDDIQGTGIVSLAGILGALNISKEKFTDQRVMVFGAGTAGAGIARQIYEEFMQQGLSSDEAKQHIYLVDKQGLLTNDMAELTEGQAFFARPAGELKQPLPSLQEAVAAIHPSVLIGTSTRPGAFTEEIVKEMAAHTKRPVIFPLSNPRSEERRVGK
;
A
#
# COMPACT_ATOMS: atom_id res chain seq x y z
N PRO A 1 12.03 -21.42 8.59
CA PRO A 1 11.70 -21.41 7.14
C PRO A 1 12.91 -21.10 6.25
N PHE A 2 13.84 -20.22 6.66
CA PHE A 2 15.03 -19.84 5.85
C PHE A 2 16.10 -20.95 5.76
N ILE A 3 16.19 -21.84 6.72
CA ILE A 3 17.15 -22.95 6.71
C ILE A 3 16.56 -24.24 6.13
N ASN A 4 15.27 -24.27 5.86
CA ASN A 4 14.60 -25.44 5.29
C ASN A 4 14.86 -25.55 3.78
N LYS A 5 15.56 -26.60 3.38
CA LYS A 5 15.81 -26.92 1.97
C LYS A 5 14.84 -27.98 1.41
N GLY A 6 13.92 -28.50 2.22
CA GLY A 6 13.02 -29.58 1.80
C GLY A 6 13.80 -30.79 1.27
N THR A 7 13.43 -31.25 0.07
CA THR A 7 14.11 -32.37 -0.59
C THR A 7 15.49 -32.03 -1.18
N ALA A 8 15.95 -30.77 -1.11
CA ALA A 8 17.29 -30.36 -1.56
C ALA A 8 18.37 -30.50 -0.49
N PHE A 9 18.04 -30.91 0.74
CA PHE A 9 19.10 -31.30 1.68
C PHE A 9 19.94 -32.42 1.10
N SER A 10 21.27 -32.18 0.97
CA SER A 10 22.25 -33.21 0.54
C SER A 10 22.28 -34.39 1.50
N MET A 11 22.80 -35.52 1.08
CA MET A 11 22.90 -36.71 1.95
C MET A 11 23.72 -36.42 3.23
N ALA A 12 24.84 -35.68 3.09
CA ALA A 12 25.64 -35.24 4.23
C ALA A 12 24.87 -34.35 5.21
N GLU A 13 24.09 -33.40 4.71
CA GLU A 13 23.25 -32.56 5.56
C GLU A 13 22.12 -33.36 6.22
N ARG A 14 21.55 -34.34 5.51
CA ARG A 14 20.53 -35.23 6.10
C ARG A 14 21.07 -36.04 7.27
N GLU A 15 22.31 -36.56 7.17
CA GLU A 15 22.99 -37.23 8.24
C GLU A 15 23.26 -36.29 9.41
N GLN A 16 23.88 -35.13 9.14
CA GLN A 16 24.22 -34.13 10.15
C GLN A 16 23.02 -33.62 10.93
N LEU A 17 21.88 -33.43 10.23
CA LEU A 17 20.64 -32.88 10.82
C LEU A 17 19.64 -33.96 11.26
N SER A 18 20.01 -35.23 11.22
CA SER A 18 19.16 -36.38 11.59
C SER A 18 17.87 -36.46 10.73
N LEU A 19 17.98 -36.14 9.44
CA LEU A 19 16.86 -36.14 8.48
C LEU A 19 16.79 -37.45 7.66
N VAL A 20 17.71 -38.39 7.87
CA VAL A 20 17.73 -39.70 7.19
C VAL A 20 16.47 -40.49 7.54
N GLY A 21 15.76 -40.95 6.52
CA GLY A 21 14.46 -41.61 6.67
C GLY A 21 13.25 -40.72 6.82
N LEU A 22 13.46 -39.41 7.06
CA LEU A 22 12.37 -38.43 7.12
C LEU A 22 12.05 -37.77 5.76
N LEU A 23 12.99 -37.86 4.82
CA LEU A 23 12.84 -37.31 3.46
C LEU A 23 12.91 -38.46 2.44
N PRO A 24 12.19 -38.32 1.28
CA PRO A 24 12.36 -39.22 0.17
C PRO A 24 13.83 -39.32 -0.27
N SER A 25 14.26 -40.46 -0.79
CA SER A 25 15.68 -40.74 -1.07
C SER A 25 16.31 -39.79 -2.10
N LYS A 26 15.52 -39.33 -3.08
CA LYS A 26 16.06 -38.42 -4.09
C LYS A 26 16.41 -37.07 -3.48
N VAL A 27 17.63 -36.60 -3.72
CA VAL A 27 18.02 -35.20 -3.49
C VAL A 27 17.63 -34.40 -4.74
N GLN A 28 16.75 -33.42 -4.56
CA GLN A 28 16.30 -32.56 -5.66
C GLN A 28 17.12 -31.27 -5.72
N THR A 29 17.24 -30.69 -6.92
CA THR A 29 17.72 -29.32 -7.09
C THR A 29 16.63 -28.31 -6.67
N LEU A 30 17.02 -27.06 -6.51
CA LEU A 30 16.04 -25.97 -6.29
C LEU A 30 15.06 -25.87 -7.46
N GLU A 31 15.56 -25.97 -8.69
CA GLU A 31 14.76 -25.93 -9.92
C GLU A 31 13.73 -27.06 -9.99
N GLU A 32 14.12 -28.30 -9.65
CA GLU A 32 13.18 -29.44 -9.60
C GLU A 32 12.07 -29.21 -8.56
N GLN A 33 12.41 -28.60 -7.42
CA GLN A 33 11.43 -28.24 -6.41
C GLN A 33 10.51 -27.11 -6.89
N MET A 34 11.06 -26.07 -7.54
CA MET A 34 10.28 -24.97 -8.14
C MET A 34 9.28 -25.53 -9.17
N ASN A 35 9.69 -26.35 -10.09
CA ASN A 35 8.82 -26.96 -11.10
C ASN A 35 7.67 -27.76 -10.46
N ARG A 36 7.96 -28.59 -9.46
CA ARG A 36 6.92 -29.34 -8.72
C ARG A 36 5.95 -28.40 -8.01
N THR A 37 6.47 -27.38 -7.36
CA THR A 37 5.69 -26.45 -6.56
C THR A 37 4.80 -25.60 -7.47
N TYR A 38 5.30 -25.17 -8.63
CA TYR A 38 4.51 -24.44 -9.61
C TYR A 38 3.35 -25.29 -10.17
N LEU A 39 3.59 -26.57 -10.49
CA LEU A 39 2.52 -27.49 -10.89
C LEU A 39 1.44 -27.65 -9.80
N GLN A 40 1.83 -27.63 -8.53
CA GLN A 40 0.87 -27.67 -7.42
C GLN A 40 0.08 -26.37 -7.27
N PHE A 41 0.73 -25.23 -7.48
CA PHE A 41 0.10 -23.90 -7.52
C PHE A 41 -0.94 -23.81 -8.64
N GLN A 42 -0.60 -24.25 -9.85
CA GLN A 42 -1.50 -24.23 -11.00
C GLN A 42 -2.78 -25.08 -10.83
N LYS A 43 -2.75 -26.07 -9.94
CA LYS A 43 -3.91 -26.90 -9.62
C LYS A 43 -4.90 -26.23 -8.67
N LYS A 44 -4.58 -25.07 -8.11
CA LYS A 44 -5.50 -24.32 -7.26
C LYS A 44 -6.56 -23.62 -8.10
N LEU A 45 -7.81 -23.73 -7.68
CA LEU A 45 -8.95 -23.29 -8.48
C LEU A 45 -9.19 -21.78 -8.39
N THR A 46 -8.97 -21.21 -7.20
CA THR A 46 -9.19 -19.78 -6.94
C THR A 46 -7.88 -19.07 -6.58
N ASP A 47 -7.88 -17.76 -6.78
CA ASP A 47 -6.70 -16.95 -6.43
C ASP A 47 -6.47 -16.92 -4.92
N LEU A 48 -7.52 -16.99 -4.10
CA LEU A 48 -7.38 -17.13 -2.65
C LEU A 48 -6.74 -18.47 -2.27
N GLU A 49 -7.14 -19.59 -2.89
CA GLU A 49 -6.48 -20.89 -2.67
C GLU A 49 -5.00 -20.87 -3.10
N LYS A 50 -4.69 -20.20 -4.20
CA LYS A 50 -3.32 -19.96 -4.65
C LYS A 50 -2.52 -19.18 -3.61
N ARG A 51 -3.12 -18.11 -3.05
CA ARG A 51 -2.50 -17.34 -1.97
C ARG A 51 -2.27 -18.18 -0.73
N VAL A 52 -3.25 -18.93 -0.24
CA VAL A 52 -3.12 -19.82 0.93
C VAL A 52 -1.99 -20.83 0.72
N TYR A 53 -1.90 -21.39 -0.49
CA TYR A 53 -0.80 -22.29 -0.85
C TYR A 53 0.56 -21.60 -0.81
N LEU A 54 0.69 -20.40 -1.40
CA LEU A 54 1.93 -19.62 -1.36
C LEU A 54 2.32 -19.21 0.05
N MET A 55 1.35 -18.84 0.89
CA MET A 55 1.60 -18.53 2.31
C MET A 55 2.07 -19.76 3.10
N THR A 56 1.53 -20.93 2.79
CA THR A 56 2.02 -22.19 3.37
C THR A 56 3.47 -22.47 2.97
N LEU A 57 3.81 -22.25 1.70
CA LEU A 57 5.19 -22.35 1.21
C LEU A 57 6.11 -21.33 1.88
N PHE A 58 5.71 -20.08 1.96
CA PHE A 58 6.44 -18.99 2.64
C PHE A 58 6.76 -19.36 4.09
N ASN A 59 5.82 -19.93 4.80
CA ASN A 59 5.98 -20.34 6.19
C ASN A 59 6.82 -21.60 6.39
N THR A 60 7.05 -22.38 5.34
CA THR A 60 7.81 -23.65 5.41
C THR A 60 9.17 -23.58 4.75
N ASN A 61 9.29 -22.97 3.58
CA ASN A 61 10.53 -22.87 2.81
C ASN A 61 10.60 -21.53 2.06
N ARG A 62 11.19 -20.53 2.70
CA ARG A 62 11.26 -19.16 2.14
C ARG A 62 12.18 -19.04 0.94
N ILE A 63 13.24 -19.84 0.89
CA ILE A 63 14.15 -19.82 -0.27
C ILE A 63 13.38 -20.29 -1.51
N LEU A 64 12.67 -21.40 -1.41
CA LEU A 64 11.84 -21.91 -2.50
C LEU A 64 10.71 -20.92 -2.87
N PHE A 65 10.06 -20.32 -1.87
CA PHE A 65 9.03 -19.31 -2.11
C PHE A 65 9.57 -18.13 -2.92
N TYR A 66 10.67 -17.51 -2.49
CA TYR A 66 11.22 -16.34 -3.19
C TYR A 66 11.85 -16.69 -4.54
N ALA A 67 12.47 -17.86 -4.68
CA ALA A 67 12.96 -18.34 -5.96
C ALA A 67 11.82 -18.49 -6.97
N LEU A 68 10.70 -19.10 -6.55
CA LEU A 68 9.53 -19.28 -7.38
C LEU A 68 8.85 -17.92 -7.70
N MET A 69 8.76 -17.03 -6.71
CA MET A 69 8.21 -15.70 -6.90
C MET A 69 9.04 -14.84 -7.86
N ALA A 70 10.37 -14.93 -7.80
CA ALA A 70 11.25 -14.23 -8.74
C ALA A 70 11.11 -14.73 -10.18
N GLN A 71 10.86 -16.03 -10.36
CA GLN A 71 10.66 -16.63 -11.68
C GLN A 71 9.30 -16.27 -12.30
N HIS A 72 8.26 -16.07 -11.46
CA HIS A 72 6.87 -15.83 -11.87
C HIS A 72 6.31 -14.52 -11.26
N VAL A 73 7.12 -13.45 -11.21
CA VAL A 73 6.79 -12.24 -10.47
C VAL A 73 5.48 -11.59 -10.94
N GLU A 74 5.23 -11.52 -12.24
CA GLU A 74 4.00 -10.93 -12.80
C GLU A 74 2.73 -11.70 -12.40
N GLU A 75 2.82 -13.04 -12.38
CA GLU A 75 1.70 -13.90 -12.00
C GLU A 75 1.46 -13.89 -10.48
N PHE A 76 2.53 -13.84 -9.68
CA PHE A 76 2.43 -14.02 -8.23
C PHE A 76 2.21 -12.73 -7.47
N MET A 77 2.67 -11.57 -7.95
CA MET A 77 2.44 -10.30 -7.26
C MET A 77 0.96 -10.04 -6.96
N PRO A 78 0.03 -10.17 -7.92
CA PRO A 78 -1.39 -9.96 -7.62
C PRO A 78 -1.99 -11.02 -6.69
N ILE A 79 -1.35 -12.17 -6.52
CA ILE A 79 -1.79 -13.22 -5.59
C ILE A 79 -1.29 -12.98 -4.17
N VAL A 80 -0.03 -12.54 -4.01
CA VAL A 80 0.56 -12.31 -2.68
C VAL A 80 0.23 -10.93 -2.11
N TYR A 81 -0.19 -9.99 -2.97
CA TYR A 81 -0.56 -8.64 -2.58
C TYR A 81 -1.89 -8.23 -3.22
N ASP A 82 -2.00 -7.01 -3.74
CA ASP A 82 -3.22 -6.49 -4.33
C ASP A 82 -3.49 -7.10 -5.74
N PRO A 83 -4.74 -7.58 -6.00
CA PRO A 83 -5.97 -7.44 -5.21
C PRO A 83 -6.30 -8.60 -4.26
N VAL A 84 -5.65 -9.75 -4.36
CA VAL A 84 -6.05 -10.98 -3.63
C VAL A 84 -5.84 -10.86 -2.12
N VAL A 85 -4.93 -9.97 -1.68
CA VAL A 85 -4.74 -9.68 -0.26
C VAL A 85 -6.01 -9.19 0.42
N ALA A 86 -6.88 -8.46 -0.30
CA ALA A 86 -8.15 -7.98 0.24
C ALA A 86 -9.09 -9.14 0.63
N ASP A 87 -9.15 -10.20 -0.18
CA ASP A 87 -9.95 -11.38 0.13
C ASP A 87 -9.38 -12.16 1.32
N ALA A 88 -8.06 -12.23 1.42
CA ALA A 88 -7.39 -12.84 2.56
C ALA A 88 -7.59 -12.05 3.86
N ILE A 89 -7.67 -10.72 3.80
CA ILE A 89 -7.97 -9.86 4.96
C ILE A 89 -9.40 -10.09 5.45
N ARG A 90 -10.36 -10.16 4.53
CA ARG A 90 -11.77 -10.42 4.86
C ARG A 90 -12.01 -11.78 5.53
N GLN A 91 -11.16 -12.75 5.25
CA GLN A 91 -11.23 -14.12 5.77
C GLN A 91 -10.05 -14.44 6.70
N TYR A 92 -9.36 -13.44 7.21
CA TYR A 92 -8.13 -13.63 7.99
C TYR A 92 -8.36 -14.51 9.23
N ASP A 93 -9.43 -14.24 9.98
CA ASP A 93 -9.75 -14.95 11.21
C ASP A 93 -10.09 -16.42 10.96
N GLU A 94 -10.78 -16.73 9.84
CA GLU A 94 -11.08 -18.09 9.42
C GLU A 94 -9.85 -18.83 8.88
N LEU A 95 -8.93 -18.11 8.22
CA LEU A 95 -7.71 -18.67 7.60
C LEU A 95 -6.53 -18.77 8.57
N PHE A 96 -6.65 -18.19 9.77
CA PHE A 96 -5.56 -18.15 10.73
C PHE A 96 -5.27 -19.53 11.31
N MET A 97 -4.11 -20.10 10.99
CA MET A 97 -3.68 -21.42 11.48
C MET A 97 -2.53 -21.34 12.47
N LYS A 98 -1.67 -20.36 12.32
CA LYS A 98 -0.47 -20.18 13.15
C LYS A 98 0.03 -18.74 13.04
N PRO A 99 0.80 -18.25 14.04
CA PRO A 99 1.48 -16.96 13.94
C PRO A 99 2.30 -16.89 12.65
N GLN A 100 2.14 -15.80 11.93
CA GLN A 100 3.00 -15.45 10.81
C GLN A 100 4.19 -14.65 11.37
N ASP A 101 5.30 -14.56 10.63
CA ASP A 101 6.48 -13.79 11.08
C ASP A 101 6.19 -12.27 11.02
N ALA A 102 5.25 -11.82 11.84
CA ALA A 102 4.83 -10.45 11.99
C ALA A 102 4.80 -10.06 13.47
N ALA A 103 4.91 -8.77 13.75
CA ALA A 103 4.71 -8.22 15.07
C ALA A 103 3.28 -7.67 15.21
N PHE A 104 2.65 -7.97 16.33
CA PHE A 104 1.34 -7.45 16.73
C PHE A 104 1.52 -6.61 17.98
N LEU A 105 1.29 -5.30 17.88
CA LEU A 105 1.38 -4.38 19.00
C LEU A 105 0.00 -3.91 19.40
N SER A 106 -0.43 -4.21 20.62
CA SER A 106 -1.73 -3.82 21.16
C SER A 106 -1.63 -2.49 21.89
N ILE A 107 -2.54 -1.56 21.61
CA ILE A 107 -2.65 -0.30 22.34
C ILE A 107 -3.11 -0.51 23.79
N ASP A 108 -3.75 -1.64 24.08
CA ASP A 108 -4.16 -2.01 25.43
C ASP A 108 -2.98 -2.46 26.31
N HIS A 109 -1.86 -2.82 25.68
CA HIS A 109 -0.64 -3.30 26.34
C HIS A 109 0.62 -2.57 25.82
N PRO A 110 0.69 -1.22 25.92
CA PRO A 110 1.83 -0.46 25.42
C PRO A 110 3.15 -0.78 26.15
N GLU A 111 3.10 -1.35 27.35
CA GLU A 111 4.26 -1.84 28.10
C GLU A 111 4.97 -3.02 27.40
N ASP A 112 4.27 -3.81 26.62
CA ASP A 112 4.81 -4.99 25.93
C ASP A 112 5.49 -4.67 24.58
N ILE A 113 5.52 -3.43 24.11
CA ILE A 113 6.08 -3.05 22.79
C ILE A 113 7.51 -3.58 22.63
N GLU A 114 8.40 -3.31 23.59
CA GLU A 114 9.80 -3.73 23.48
C GLU A 114 9.94 -5.26 23.43
N LYS A 115 9.21 -5.95 24.29
CA LYS A 115 9.20 -7.42 24.35
C LYS A 115 8.67 -8.01 23.05
N SER A 116 7.60 -7.45 22.51
CA SER A 116 7.00 -7.88 21.25
C SER A 116 7.95 -7.71 20.07
N LEU A 117 8.63 -6.55 19.97
CA LEU A 117 9.63 -6.29 18.94
C LEU A 117 10.83 -7.26 19.03
N ARG A 118 11.35 -7.52 20.23
CA ARG A 118 12.43 -8.49 20.44
C ARG A 118 12.01 -9.91 20.06
N ASN A 119 10.81 -10.33 20.45
CA ASN A 119 10.29 -11.65 20.13
C ASN A 119 10.06 -11.81 18.61
N ALA A 120 9.49 -10.83 17.95
CA ALA A 120 9.21 -10.89 16.52
C ALA A 120 10.48 -10.80 15.66
N SER A 121 11.47 -10.02 16.10
CA SER A 121 12.74 -9.91 15.38
C SER A 121 13.63 -11.16 15.51
N GLN A 122 13.48 -11.95 16.57
CA GLN A 122 14.25 -13.18 16.81
C GLN A 122 15.77 -12.99 16.64
N GLY A 123 16.29 -11.84 17.04
CA GLY A 123 17.71 -11.48 16.90
C GLY A 123 18.15 -11.08 15.49
N LYS A 124 17.22 -10.93 14.54
CA LYS A 124 17.52 -10.40 13.20
C LYS A 124 17.96 -8.94 13.27
N ASN A 125 18.85 -8.56 12.37
CA ASN A 125 19.21 -7.15 12.16
C ASN A 125 18.14 -6.48 11.28
N VAL A 126 17.02 -6.06 11.89
CA VAL A 126 15.90 -5.45 11.16
C VAL A 126 16.31 -4.08 10.64
N LYS A 127 16.17 -3.86 9.33
CA LYS A 127 16.46 -2.61 8.64
C LYS A 127 15.21 -1.96 8.02
N LEU A 128 14.16 -2.74 7.79
CA LEU A 128 12.90 -2.26 7.24
C LEU A 128 11.73 -2.81 8.05
N ILE A 129 10.89 -1.94 8.55
CA ILE A 129 9.57 -2.27 9.09
C ILE A 129 8.52 -1.69 8.17
N VAL A 130 7.57 -2.52 7.72
CA VAL A 130 6.30 -2.05 7.18
C VAL A 130 5.26 -2.18 8.26
N VAL A 131 4.66 -1.07 8.65
CA VAL A 131 3.69 -1.00 9.73
C VAL A 131 2.37 -0.41 9.23
N THR A 132 1.27 -0.98 9.69
CA THR A 132 -0.09 -0.51 9.41
C THR A 132 -0.91 -0.45 10.70
N ASP A 133 -1.87 0.47 10.80
CA ASP A 133 -2.99 0.37 11.76
C ASP A 133 -4.27 -0.14 11.08
N ALA A 134 -4.20 -0.40 9.78
CA ALA A 134 -5.24 -0.98 8.93
C ALA A 134 -6.59 -0.23 8.97
N GLU A 135 -6.55 1.09 9.21
CA GLU A 135 -7.77 1.91 9.24
C GLU A 135 -8.30 2.21 7.83
N ALA A 136 -7.40 2.40 6.87
CA ALA A 136 -7.76 2.89 5.55
C ALA A 136 -7.16 2.04 4.42
N ILE A 137 -7.32 0.72 4.52
CA ILE A 137 -6.86 -0.19 3.47
C ILE A 137 -7.59 0.15 2.17
N LEU A 138 -6.80 0.42 1.12
CA LEU A 138 -7.32 0.88 -0.16
C LEU A 138 -8.39 -0.06 -0.71
N GLY A 139 -9.57 0.49 -0.99
CA GLY A 139 -10.73 -0.22 -1.54
C GLY A 139 -11.56 -1.03 -0.54
N ILE A 140 -11.10 -1.27 0.69
CA ILE A 140 -11.85 -2.08 1.68
C ILE A 140 -12.02 -1.43 3.06
N GLY A 141 -11.25 -0.39 3.40
CA GLY A 141 -11.41 0.37 4.63
C GLY A 141 -10.78 -0.25 5.87
N ASP A 142 -11.47 -0.15 7.01
CA ASP A 142 -10.99 -0.58 8.33
C ASP A 142 -11.14 -2.09 8.55
N TRP A 143 -10.02 -2.77 8.79
CA TRP A 143 -9.97 -4.21 9.04
C TRP A 143 -9.17 -4.58 10.31
N GLY A 144 -8.85 -3.61 11.15
CA GLY A 144 -8.18 -3.85 12.42
C GLY A 144 -6.95 -4.75 12.28
N VAL A 145 -6.78 -5.71 13.20
CA VAL A 145 -5.60 -6.59 13.21
C VAL A 145 -5.45 -7.43 11.94
N ASN A 146 -6.54 -7.72 11.22
CA ASN A 146 -6.54 -8.52 9.99
C ASN A 146 -5.69 -7.86 8.89
N GLY A 147 -5.50 -6.54 8.96
CA GLY A 147 -4.64 -5.79 8.04
C GLY A 147 -3.14 -6.10 8.14
N VAL A 148 -2.69 -6.92 9.08
CA VAL A 148 -1.30 -7.41 9.09
C VAL A 148 -0.91 -8.07 7.77
N ALA A 149 -1.87 -8.65 7.05
CA ALA A 149 -1.64 -9.24 5.74
C ALA A 149 -1.14 -8.23 4.68
N ILE A 150 -1.44 -6.94 4.85
CA ILE A 150 -0.90 -5.82 4.04
C ILE A 150 0.61 -5.74 4.23
N SER A 151 1.08 -5.56 5.47
CA SER A 151 2.51 -5.45 5.77
C SER A 151 3.30 -6.66 5.31
N ILE A 152 2.74 -7.87 5.47
CA ILE A 152 3.36 -9.12 5.02
C ILE A 152 3.47 -9.14 3.49
N GLY A 153 2.39 -8.85 2.77
CA GLY A 153 2.36 -8.83 1.30
C GLY A 153 3.28 -7.77 0.71
N LYS A 154 3.28 -6.55 1.29
CA LYS A 154 4.18 -5.46 0.87
C LYS A 154 5.64 -5.88 0.97
N LEU A 155 6.07 -6.50 2.06
CA LEU A 155 7.45 -6.97 2.22
C LEU A 155 7.81 -8.12 1.28
N MET A 156 6.86 -8.98 0.90
CA MET A 156 7.10 -9.97 -0.15
C MET A 156 7.39 -9.31 -1.50
N VAL A 157 6.65 -8.27 -1.84
CA VAL A 157 6.87 -7.47 -3.06
C VAL A 157 8.21 -6.74 -3.01
N TYR A 158 8.57 -6.11 -1.87
CA TYR A 158 9.87 -5.49 -1.68
C TYR A 158 11.02 -6.46 -1.92
N THR A 159 10.91 -7.69 -1.42
CA THR A 159 11.95 -8.70 -1.63
C THR A 159 12.00 -9.15 -3.09
N ALA A 160 10.86 -9.49 -3.69
CA ALA A 160 10.81 -10.06 -5.02
C ALA A 160 11.12 -9.05 -6.14
N ALA A 161 10.62 -7.82 -6.02
CA ALA A 161 10.74 -6.81 -7.07
C ALA A 161 11.89 -5.80 -6.84
N ALA A 162 12.23 -5.53 -5.57
CA ALA A 162 13.28 -4.56 -5.23
C ALA A 162 14.53 -5.18 -4.58
N GLY A 163 14.58 -6.52 -4.41
CA GLY A 163 15.77 -7.22 -3.90
C GLY A 163 16.06 -6.97 -2.41
N VAL A 164 15.09 -6.51 -1.63
CA VAL A 164 15.24 -6.31 -0.19
C VAL A 164 15.46 -7.64 0.50
N ASN A 165 16.47 -7.72 1.36
CA ASN A 165 16.81 -8.96 2.07
C ASN A 165 15.68 -9.35 3.06
N PRO A 166 15.01 -10.50 2.86
CA PRO A 166 13.89 -10.91 3.70
C PRO A 166 14.27 -11.28 5.15
N ASN A 167 15.57 -11.41 5.45
CA ASN A 167 16.06 -11.58 6.81
C ASN A 167 16.18 -10.26 7.60
N GLU A 168 16.08 -9.11 6.91
CA GLU A 168 16.27 -7.79 7.49
C GLU A 168 14.96 -6.99 7.57
N VAL A 169 13.82 -7.66 7.38
CA VAL A 169 12.50 -7.03 7.36
C VAL A 169 11.59 -7.57 8.48
N LEU A 170 10.65 -6.72 8.92
CA LEU A 170 9.64 -7.08 9.92
C LEU A 170 8.29 -6.47 9.54
N PRO A 171 7.29 -7.29 9.16
CA PRO A 171 5.92 -6.82 9.01
C PRO A 171 5.26 -6.60 10.36
N MET A 172 4.40 -5.58 10.45
CA MET A 172 3.81 -5.17 11.72
C MET A 172 2.40 -4.62 11.58
N VAL A 173 1.58 -4.84 12.60
CA VAL A 173 0.31 -4.17 12.79
C VAL A 173 0.24 -3.51 14.17
N LEU A 174 -0.29 -2.30 14.22
CA LEU A 174 -0.67 -1.59 15.45
C LEU A 174 -2.17 -1.85 15.68
N ASP A 175 -2.49 -2.74 16.59
CA ASP A 175 -3.87 -3.03 16.95
C ASP A 175 -4.37 -1.98 17.93
N VAL A 176 -5.04 -0.99 17.40
CA VAL A 176 -5.63 0.14 18.14
C VAL A 176 -7.16 0.04 18.25
N GLY A 177 -7.70 -1.18 18.03
CA GLY A 177 -9.13 -1.44 17.87
C GLY A 177 -9.61 -1.22 16.44
N THR A 178 -10.91 -1.36 16.22
CA THR A 178 -11.52 -1.19 14.89
C THR A 178 -12.91 -0.54 15.01
N ASN A 179 -13.31 0.22 13.99
CA ASN A 179 -14.67 0.73 13.85
C ASN A 179 -15.53 -0.15 12.92
N ASN A 180 -14.98 -1.25 12.43
CA ASN A 180 -15.69 -2.22 11.61
C ASN A 180 -16.59 -3.09 12.48
N LYS A 181 -17.90 -2.85 12.44
CA LYS A 181 -18.89 -3.58 13.23
C LYS A 181 -18.92 -5.07 12.91
N GLN A 182 -18.65 -5.46 11.67
CA GLN A 182 -18.62 -6.88 11.30
C GLN A 182 -17.53 -7.62 12.09
N LEU A 183 -16.35 -7.02 12.26
CA LEU A 183 -15.28 -7.61 13.07
C LEU A 183 -15.61 -7.60 14.57
N LEU A 184 -16.17 -6.50 15.08
CA LEU A 184 -16.53 -6.42 16.51
C LEU A 184 -17.59 -7.44 16.91
N ASP A 185 -18.50 -7.78 15.98
CA ASP A 185 -19.58 -8.76 16.18
C ASP A 185 -19.13 -10.20 15.85
N ASP A 186 -18.01 -10.40 15.16
CA ASP A 186 -17.52 -11.73 14.79
C ASP A 186 -16.82 -12.42 15.97
N PRO A 187 -17.29 -13.58 16.45
CA PRO A 187 -16.65 -14.32 17.53
C PRO A 187 -15.23 -14.81 17.18
N LEU A 188 -14.87 -14.92 15.90
CA LEU A 188 -13.55 -15.35 15.44
C LEU A 188 -12.53 -14.22 15.39
N TYR A 189 -12.94 -12.95 15.45
CA TYR A 189 -12.03 -11.82 15.36
C TYR A 189 -10.91 -11.87 16.41
N LEU A 190 -9.66 -11.77 15.95
CA LEU A 190 -8.46 -11.97 16.75
C LEU A 190 -7.87 -10.66 17.33
N GLY A 191 -8.40 -9.51 16.96
CA GLY A 191 -7.92 -8.20 17.43
C GLY A 191 -8.62 -7.67 18.68
N ASN A 192 -8.22 -6.48 19.10
CA ASN A 192 -8.85 -5.74 20.22
C ASN A 192 -10.31 -5.43 19.89
N ARG A 193 -11.25 -5.86 20.78
CA ARG A 193 -12.70 -5.77 20.55
C ARG A 193 -13.29 -4.47 21.09
N HIS A 194 -12.78 -3.33 20.65
CA HIS A 194 -13.30 -2.01 20.97
C HIS A 194 -13.14 -1.05 19.78
N ALA A 195 -13.84 0.08 19.84
CA ALA A 195 -13.68 1.14 18.84
C ALA A 195 -12.23 1.65 18.81
N ARG A 196 -11.78 2.12 17.65
CA ARG A 196 -10.43 2.67 17.50
C ARG A 196 -10.14 3.75 18.54
N VAL A 197 -9.04 3.59 19.23
CA VAL A 197 -8.49 4.61 20.11
C VAL A 197 -7.95 5.76 19.27
N ARG A 198 -8.18 6.99 19.72
CA ARG A 198 -7.84 8.24 19.03
C ARG A 198 -7.15 9.22 19.97
N GLY A 199 -6.65 10.33 19.40
CA GLY A 199 -6.11 11.44 20.15
C GLY A 199 -4.81 11.14 20.89
N GLU A 200 -4.65 11.70 22.08
CA GLU A 200 -3.39 11.64 22.84
C GLU A 200 -2.92 10.22 23.14
N GLN A 201 -3.83 9.31 23.49
CA GLN A 201 -3.49 7.92 23.78
C GLN A 201 -2.92 7.21 22.54
N TYR A 202 -3.53 7.44 21.37
CA TYR A 202 -3.02 6.91 20.09
C TYR A 202 -1.64 7.46 19.78
N HIS A 203 -1.44 8.77 19.91
CA HIS A 203 -0.16 9.40 19.63
C HIS A 203 0.95 8.94 20.60
N ALA A 204 0.64 8.81 21.88
CA ALA A 204 1.59 8.30 22.87
C ALA A 204 2.00 6.84 22.59
N PHE A 205 1.07 6.02 22.10
CA PHE A 205 1.35 4.65 21.68
C PHE A 205 2.28 4.60 20.46
N VAL A 206 2.00 5.42 19.45
CA VAL A 206 2.86 5.51 18.23
C VAL A 206 4.24 6.08 18.59
N ASP A 207 4.33 7.12 19.45
CA ASP A 207 5.60 7.67 19.93
C ASP A 207 6.45 6.58 20.61
N LYS A 208 5.84 5.83 21.53
CA LYS A 208 6.52 4.75 22.24
C LYS A 208 7.01 3.64 21.31
N PHE A 209 6.20 3.31 20.29
CA PHE A 209 6.60 2.37 19.25
C PHE A 209 7.82 2.88 18.48
N VAL A 210 7.78 4.10 17.97
CA VAL A 210 8.86 4.70 17.16
C VAL A 210 10.16 4.81 17.95
N GLU A 211 10.10 5.30 19.19
CA GLU A 211 11.26 5.40 20.07
C GLU A 211 11.88 4.02 20.36
N THR A 212 11.04 3.04 20.66
CA THR A 212 11.51 1.69 20.97
C THR A 212 12.10 1.02 19.74
N ALA A 213 11.46 1.12 18.58
CA ALA A 213 11.94 0.55 17.33
C ALA A 213 13.29 1.19 16.90
N GLY A 214 13.40 2.52 16.98
CA GLY A 214 14.64 3.25 16.65
C GLY A 214 15.81 2.87 17.58
N ARG A 215 15.53 2.64 18.85
CA ARG A 215 16.54 2.18 19.82
C ARG A 215 16.98 0.74 19.58
N LEU A 216 16.05 -0.14 19.22
CA LEU A 216 16.34 -1.58 18.99
C LEU A 216 16.99 -1.82 17.62
N PHE A 217 16.66 -1.00 16.62
CA PHE A 217 17.09 -1.15 15.24
C PHE A 217 17.73 0.16 14.72
N PRO A 218 19.01 0.43 15.00
CA PRO A 218 19.65 1.72 14.74
C PRO A 218 19.64 2.17 13.27
N ASN A 219 19.54 1.24 12.34
CA ASN A 219 19.52 1.52 10.89
C ASN A 219 18.13 1.29 10.29
N LEU A 220 17.08 1.51 11.09
CA LEU A 220 15.72 1.27 10.69
C LEU A 220 15.24 2.27 9.64
N TYR A 221 14.64 1.75 8.57
CA TYR A 221 13.74 2.45 7.68
C TYR A 221 12.29 2.07 8.03
N LEU A 222 11.48 3.04 8.38
CA LEU A 222 10.11 2.83 8.83
C LEU A 222 9.11 3.25 7.76
N HIS A 223 8.37 2.29 7.23
CA HIS A 223 7.37 2.46 6.19
C HIS A 223 5.96 2.39 6.79
N TRP A 224 5.19 3.47 6.63
CA TRP A 224 3.78 3.57 7.03
C TRP A 224 2.87 3.20 5.87
N GLU A 225 1.88 2.34 6.13
CA GLU A 225 0.96 1.78 5.13
C GLU A 225 -0.46 1.74 5.65
N ASP A 226 -1.45 2.21 4.87
CA ASP A 226 -2.89 2.12 5.12
C ASP A 226 -3.36 2.73 6.46
N PHE A 227 -2.72 3.80 6.91
CA PHE A 227 -3.17 4.57 8.07
C PHE A 227 -4.37 5.45 7.73
N GLY A 228 -5.28 5.65 8.71
CA GLY A 228 -6.38 6.57 8.57
C GLY A 228 -5.94 7.98 8.19
N ARG A 229 -6.71 8.65 7.33
CA ARG A 229 -6.37 9.93 6.71
C ARG A 229 -5.79 10.99 7.68
N PRO A 230 -6.40 11.26 8.86
CA PRO A 230 -5.83 12.24 9.79
C PRO A 230 -4.50 11.80 10.40
N ASN A 231 -4.38 10.49 10.69
CA ASN A 231 -3.19 9.94 11.33
C ASN A 231 -2.02 9.85 10.35
N ALA A 232 -2.26 9.46 9.09
CA ALA A 232 -1.22 9.30 8.07
C ALA A 232 -0.39 10.58 7.87
N ALA A 233 -1.06 11.72 7.66
CA ALA A 233 -0.41 13.02 7.48
C ALA A 233 0.32 13.47 8.74
N ALA A 234 -0.35 13.40 9.90
CA ALA A 234 0.23 13.82 11.18
C ALA A 234 1.46 12.99 11.58
N ILE A 235 1.45 11.67 11.33
CA ILE A 235 2.59 10.79 11.59
C ILE A 235 3.75 11.15 10.66
N LEU A 236 3.50 11.33 9.37
CA LEU A 236 4.56 11.69 8.42
C LEU A 236 5.21 13.03 8.82
N GLU A 237 4.42 14.06 9.08
CA GLU A 237 4.91 15.37 9.52
C GLU A 237 5.74 15.28 10.81
N ARG A 238 5.25 14.48 11.78
CA ARG A 238 5.90 14.33 13.09
C ARG A 238 7.27 13.66 13.02
N TYR A 239 7.49 12.72 12.08
CA TYR A 239 8.68 11.87 12.07
C TYR A 239 9.59 12.04 10.89
N GLN A 240 9.17 12.61 9.74
CA GLN A 240 9.98 12.70 8.52
C GLN A 240 11.34 13.38 8.68
N ASN A 241 11.48 14.27 9.67
CA ASN A 241 12.73 14.96 9.98
C ASN A 241 13.48 14.38 11.20
N LYS A 242 12.99 13.29 11.80
CA LYS A 242 13.56 12.69 13.01
C LYS A 242 14.12 11.29 12.79
N ILE A 243 13.52 10.53 11.90
CA ILE A 243 13.92 9.16 11.57
C ILE A 243 13.86 8.95 10.04
N THR A 244 14.52 7.92 9.55
CA THR A 244 14.36 7.52 8.15
C THR A 244 12.98 6.85 7.99
N THR A 245 12.07 7.54 7.34
CA THR A 245 10.67 7.10 7.23
C THR A 245 10.03 7.49 5.92
N PHE A 246 8.95 6.79 5.58
CA PHE A 246 8.22 6.93 4.34
C PHE A 246 6.76 6.53 4.53
N ASN A 247 5.83 7.27 3.95
CA ASN A 247 4.44 6.89 3.86
C ASN A 247 4.10 6.60 2.39
N ASP A 248 3.74 5.35 2.08
CA ASP A 248 3.49 4.92 0.70
C ASP A 248 2.23 5.54 0.12
N ASP A 249 1.15 5.64 0.90
CA ASP A 249 -0.12 6.21 0.44
C ASP A 249 0.00 7.68 0.03
N ILE A 250 0.89 8.42 0.71
CA ILE A 250 1.11 9.86 0.47
C ILE A 250 2.25 10.06 -0.54
N GLN A 251 3.44 9.52 -0.26
CA GLN A 251 4.67 9.79 -1.00
C GLN A 251 4.86 8.80 -2.16
N GLY A 252 4.62 7.49 -1.96
CA GLY A 252 4.81 6.47 -3.00
C GLY A 252 3.86 6.66 -4.16
N THR A 253 2.58 6.80 -3.87
CA THR A 253 1.54 7.05 -4.89
C THR A 253 1.80 8.37 -5.62
N GLY A 254 2.28 9.41 -4.91
CA GLY A 254 2.66 10.69 -5.50
C GLY A 254 3.82 10.56 -6.49
N ILE A 255 4.91 9.91 -6.07
CA ILE A 255 6.12 9.71 -6.89
C ILE A 255 5.83 8.87 -8.13
N VAL A 256 5.10 7.77 -8.00
CA VAL A 256 4.75 6.91 -9.14
C VAL A 256 3.86 7.65 -10.14
N SER A 257 2.89 8.42 -9.65
CA SER A 257 2.02 9.23 -10.50
C SER A 257 2.81 10.30 -11.25
N LEU A 258 3.70 11.02 -10.58
CA LEU A 258 4.57 12.01 -11.21
C LEU A 258 5.49 11.36 -12.25
N ALA A 259 6.12 10.23 -11.93
CA ALA A 259 6.97 9.50 -12.88
C ALA A 259 6.21 9.08 -14.14
N GLY A 260 4.96 8.62 -13.97
CA GLY A 260 4.07 8.30 -15.10
C GLY A 260 3.74 9.51 -15.96
N ILE A 261 3.44 10.67 -15.35
CA ILE A 261 3.20 11.94 -16.08
C ILE A 261 4.45 12.34 -16.86
N LEU A 262 5.61 12.37 -16.22
CA LEU A 262 6.88 12.71 -16.88
C LEU A 262 7.19 11.77 -18.04
N GLY A 263 6.94 10.47 -17.89
CA GLY A 263 7.03 9.47 -18.95
C GLY A 263 6.09 9.76 -20.13
N ALA A 264 4.82 10.08 -19.86
CA ALA A 264 3.84 10.43 -20.87
C ALA A 264 4.23 11.71 -21.62
N LEU A 265 4.70 12.75 -20.90
CA LEU A 265 5.14 14.01 -21.50
C LEU A 265 6.43 13.84 -22.31
N ASN A 266 7.33 12.94 -21.91
CA ASN A 266 8.47 12.61 -22.75
C ASN A 266 8.07 11.98 -24.10
N ILE A 267 6.96 11.24 -24.13
CA ILE A 267 6.39 10.67 -25.38
C ILE A 267 5.68 11.75 -26.19
N SER A 268 4.86 12.60 -25.55
CA SER A 268 4.12 13.67 -26.25
C SER A 268 4.99 14.86 -26.65
N LYS A 269 6.18 15.01 -26.05
CA LYS A 269 7.10 16.15 -26.20
C LYS A 269 6.51 17.48 -25.70
N GLU A 270 5.57 17.42 -24.78
CA GLU A 270 4.98 18.57 -24.14
C GLU A 270 5.75 18.97 -22.88
N LYS A 271 5.70 20.23 -22.48
CA LYS A 271 6.36 20.70 -21.25
C LYS A 271 5.49 20.40 -20.04
N PHE A 272 6.11 20.08 -18.93
CA PHE A 272 5.41 19.87 -17.66
C PHE A 272 4.71 21.14 -17.18
N THR A 273 5.36 22.30 -17.34
CA THR A 273 4.83 23.61 -16.93
C THR A 273 3.58 24.07 -17.70
N ASP A 274 3.27 23.44 -18.84
CA ASP A 274 2.08 23.76 -19.62
C ASP A 274 0.86 22.90 -19.21
N GLN A 275 1.05 21.91 -18.31
CA GLN A 275 0.01 20.97 -17.95
C GLN A 275 -0.99 21.56 -16.96
N ARG A 276 -2.27 21.17 -17.12
CA ARG A 276 -3.34 21.39 -16.13
C ARG A 276 -3.74 20.05 -15.56
N VAL A 277 -3.50 19.89 -14.26
CA VAL A 277 -3.66 18.61 -13.57
C VAL A 277 -4.92 18.65 -12.72
N MET A 278 -5.82 17.71 -12.95
CA MET A 278 -7.02 17.52 -12.16
C MET A 278 -6.93 16.19 -11.40
N VAL A 279 -7.12 16.24 -10.08
CA VAL A 279 -7.17 15.05 -9.23
C VAL A 279 -8.60 14.86 -8.71
N PHE A 280 -9.20 13.75 -9.06
CA PHE A 280 -10.53 13.33 -8.62
C PHE A 280 -10.45 12.35 -7.46
N GLY A 281 -10.90 12.79 -6.28
CA GLY A 281 -10.72 12.11 -5.00
C GLY A 281 -9.59 12.76 -4.20
N ALA A 282 -9.87 13.90 -3.54
CA ALA A 282 -8.89 14.66 -2.77
C ALA A 282 -8.68 14.08 -1.36
N GLY A 283 -8.56 12.76 -1.25
CA GLY A 283 -8.19 12.03 -0.05
C GLY A 283 -6.69 12.10 0.24
N THR A 284 -6.18 11.18 1.10
CA THR A 284 -4.76 11.09 1.46
C THR A 284 -3.89 10.93 0.21
N ALA A 285 -4.19 9.95 -0.64
CA ALA A 285 -3.45 9.70 -1.87
C ALA A 285 -3.58 10.88 -2.86
N GLY A 286 -4.81 11.38 -3.10
CA GLY A 286 -5.02 12.48 -4.05
C GLY A 286 -4.34 13.79 -3.64
N ALA A 287 -4.37 14.14 -2.36
CA ALA A 287 -3.65 15.30 -1.83
C ALA A 287 -2.12 15.09 -1.89
N GLY A 288 -1.64 13.89 -1.61
CA GLY A 288 -0.22 13.54 -1.75
C GLY A 288 0.29 13.65 -3.18
N ILE A 289 -0.48 13.14 -4.15
CA ILE A 289 -0.19 13.29 -5.59
C ILE A 289 -0.14 14.77 -5.98
N ALA A 290 -1.15 15.55 -5.59
CA ALA A 290 -1.20 16.97 -5.88
C ALA A 290 0.02 17.71 -5.31
N ARG A 291 0.45 17.34 -4.09
CA ARG A 291 1.65 17.90 -3.45
C ARG A 291 2.92 17.57 -4.21
N GLN A 292 3.09 16.33 -4.63
CA GLN A 292 4.27 15.91 -5.40
C GLN A 292 4.34 16.61 -6.77
N ILE A 293 3.21 16.78 -7.44
CA ILE A 293 3.10 17.50 -8.71
C ILE A 293 3.38 19.00 -8.53
N TYR A 294 2.90 19.59 -7.43
CA TYR A 294 3.19 20.97 -7.07
C TYR A 294 4.68 21.20 -6.86
N GLU A 295 5.35 20.31 -6.15
CA GLU A 295 6.80 20.39 -5.92
C GLU A 295 7.58 20.29 -7.23
N GLU A 296 7.15 19.45 -8.17
CA GLU A 296 7.74 19.38 -9.49
C GLU A 296 7.54 20.66 -10.29
N PHE A 297 6.35 21.29 -10.28
CA PHE A 297 6.15 22.59 -10.91
C PHE A 297 7.14 23.64 -10.37
N MET A 298 7.34 23.67 -9.07
CA MET A 298 8.33 24.57 -8.45
C MET A 298 9.78 24.23 -8.85
N GLN A 299 10.14 22.94 -8.95
CA GLN A 299 11.45 22.51 -9.46
C GLN A 299 11.66 22.90 -10.92
N GLN A 300 10.60 22.96 -11.72
CA GLN A 300 10.63 23.42 -13.10
C GLN A 300 10.63 24.96 -13.21
N GLY A 301 10.67 25.68 -12.08
CA GLY A 301 10.87 27.13 -12.02
C GLY A 301 9.63 28.00 -11.83
N LEU A 302 8.46 27.41 -11.58
CA LEU A 302 7.25 28.18 -11.25
C LEU A 302 7.32 28.65 -9.79
N SER A 303 6.75 29.81 -9.52
CA SER A 303 6.49 30.25 -8.15
C SER A 303 5.39 29.40 -7.49
N SER A 304 5.28 29.47 -6.16
CA SER A 304 4.24 28.75 -5.41
C SER A 304 2.82 29.05 -5.93
N ASP A 305 2.52 30.32 -6.21
CA ASP A 305 1.20 30.72 -6.65
C ASP A 305 0.90 30.27 -8.09
N GLU A 306 1.89 30.35 -9.00
CA GLU A 306 1.79 29.80 -10.34
C GLU A 306 1.58 28.30 -10.33
N ALA A 307 2.39 27.55 -9.55
CA ALA A 307 2.26 26.10 -9.45
C ALA A 307 0.87 25.66 -8.98
N LYS A 308 0.27 26.36 -8.00
CA LYS A 308 -1.09 26.08 -7.53
C LYS A 308 -2.15 26.30 -8.63
N GLN A 309 -1.95 27.28 -9.54
CA GLN A 309 -2.89 27.55 -10.62
C GLN A 309 -3.01 26.40 -11.62
N HIS A 310 -2.04 25.50 -11.67
CA HIS A 310 -2.03 24.32 -12.53
C HIS A 310 -2.75 23.11 -11.93
N ILE A 311 -3.16 23.15 -10.64
CA ILE A 311 -3.69 22.01 -9.91
C ILE A 311 -5.13 22.24 -9.48
N TYR A 312 -6.00 21.27 -9.75
CA TYR A 312 -7.42 21.31 -9.49
C TYR A 312 -7.83 20.04 -8.73
N LEU A 313 -8.38 20.19 -7.53
CA LEU A 313 -8.88 19.09 -6.73
C LEU A 313 -10.41 19.00 -6.83
N VAL A 314 -10.91 17.82 -7.17
CA VAL A 314 -12.35 17.51 -7.21
C VAL A 314 -12.63 16.39 -6.22
N ASP A 315 -13.60 16.59 -5.33
CA ASP A 315 -14.04 15.57 -4.37
C ASP A 315 -15.59 15.47 -4.41
N LYS A 316 -16.19 14.83 -3.41
CA LYS A 316 -17.65 14.66 -3.28
C LYS A 316 -18.46 15.97 -3.37
N GLN A 317 -17.83 17.09 -3.00
CA GLN A 317 -18.42 18.44 -3.06
C GLN A 317 -18.30 19.11 -4.47
N GLY A 318 -17.63 18.44 -5.41
CA GLY A 318 -17.23 19.04 -6.69
C GLY A 318 -15.81 19.61 -6.64
N LEU A 319 -15.52 20.59 -7.50
CA LEU A 319 -14.25 21.33 -7.47
C LEU A 319 -14.09 22.06 -6.15
N LEU A 320 -12.98 21.84 -5.47
CA LEU A 320 -12.74 22.44 -4.15
C LEU A 320 -12.40 23.93 -4.26
N THR A 321 -13.13 24.75 -3.50
CA THR A 321 -12.94 26.19 -3.37
C THR A 321 -12.69 26.59 -1.91
N ASN A 322 -12.00 27.70 -1.69
CA ASN A 322 -11.52 28.11 -0.37
C ASN A 322 -12.61 28.65 0.57
N ASP A 323 -13.85 28.79 0.09
CA ASP A 323 -15.05 29.12 0.89
C ASP A 323 -15.80 27.87 1.39
N MET A 324 -15.39 26.66 1.01
CA MET A 324 -15.99 25.42 1.47
C MET A 324 -15.61 25.14 2.92
N ALA A 325 -16.59 24.71 3.72
CA ALA A 325 -16.36 24.24 5.09
C ALA A 325 -15.67 22.87 5.10
N GLU A 326 -14.99 22.58 6.20
CA GLU A 326 -14.42 21.25 6.50
C GLU A 326 -13.38 20.71 5.51
N LEU A 327 -12.64 21.59 4.83
CA LEU A 327 -11.50 21.18 4.04
C LEU A 327 -10.37 20.69 4.97
N THR A 328 -9.73 19.59 4.62
CA THR A 328 -8.45 19.21 5.23
C THR A 328 -7.37 20.21 4.83
N GLU A 329 -6.27 20.28 5.59
CA GLU A 329 -5.14 21.17 5.28
C GLU A 329 -4.61 20.94 3.85
N GLY A 330 -4.44 19.68 3.44
CA GLY A 330 -4.02 19.34 2.07
C GLY A 330 -5.02 19.77 1.00
N GLN A 331 -6.33 19.72 1.29
CA GLN A 331 -7.36 20.22 0.39
C GLN A 331 -7.36 21.75 0.33
N ALA A 332 -7.30 22.41 1.48
CA ALA A 332 -7.29 23.87 1.59
C ALA A 332 -6.08 24.50 0.88
N PHE A 333 -4.94 23.84 0.88
CA PHE A 333 -3.72 24.29 0.22
C PHE A 333 -3.89 24.47 -1.31
N PHE A 334 -4.72 23.62 -1.95
CA PHE A 334 -4.98 23.62 -3.39
C PHE A 334 -6.38 24.11 -3.74
N ALA A 335 -7.21 24.47 -2.77
CA ALA A 335 -8.56 24.96 -3.03
C ALA A 335 -8.52 26.24 -3.86
N ARG A 336 -9.36 26.29 -4.90
CA ARG A 336 -9.40 27.46 -5.81
C ARG A 336 -10.06 28.66 -5.12
N PRO A 337 -9.69 29.89 -5.49
CA PRO A 337 -10.39 31.07 -4.99
C PRO A 337 -11.87 31.02 -5.28
N ALA A 338 -12.71 31.30 -4.28
CA ALA A 338 -14.13 31.44 -4.48
C ALA A 338 -14.42 32.55 -5.52
N GLY A 339 -15.27 32.27 -6.48
CA GLY A 339 -15.61 33.22 -7.55
C GLY A 339 -14.62 33.29 -8.71
N GLU A 340 -13.54 32.50 -8.71
CA GLU A 340 -12.65 32.36 -9.88
C GLU A 340 -13.41 31.83 -11.11
N LEU A 341 -14.35 30.93 -10.88
CA LEU A 341 -15.24 30.38 -11.91
C LEU A 341 -16.64 31.04 -11.83
N LYS A 342 -17.26 31.22 -12.99
CA LYS A 342 -18.57 31.89 -13.10
C LYS A 342 -19.69 31.18 -12.33
N GLN A 343 -19.55 29.90 -12.09
CA GLN A 343 -20.50 29.04 -11.34
C GLN A 343 -19.80 27.92 -10.62
N PRO A 344 -20.40 27.35 -9.54
CA PRO A 344 -19.90 26.15 -8.92
C PRO A 344 -19.83 24.96 -9.90
N LEU A 345 -18.83 24.09 -9.74
CA LEU A 345 -18.66 22.88 -10.56
C LEU A 345 -18.87 21.64 -9.64
N PRO A 346 -20.12 21.20 -9.45
CA PRO A 346 -20.46 20.17 -8.46
C PRO A 346 -20.08 18.75 -8.88
N SER A 347 -19.71 18.54 -10.14
CA SER A 347 -19.33 17.21 -10.65
C SER A 347 -17.99 17.22 -11.38
N LEU A 348 -17.39 16.02 -11.50
CA LEU A 348 -16.18 15.83 -12.31
C LEU A 348 -16.39 16.23 -13.77
N GLN A 349 -17.53 15.87 -14.34
CA GLN A 349 -17.84 16.17 -15.74
C GLN A 349 -17.89 17.68 -16.01
N GLU A 350 -18.55 18.44 -15.13
CA GLU A 350 -18.60 19.90 -15.25
C GLU A 350 -17.23 20.54 -15.04
N ALA A 351 -16.44 20.01 -14.09
CA ALA A 351 -15.08 20.47 -13.85
C ALA A 351 -14.18 20.24 -15.06
N VAL A 352 -14.25 19.05 -15.69
CA VAL A 352 -13.46 18.74 -16.89
C VAL A 352 -13.88 19.63 -18.06
N ALA A 353 -15.18 19.84 -18.26
CA ALA A 353 -15.70 20.69 -19.34
C ALA A 353 -15.34 22.18 -19.17
N ALA A 354 -15.21 22.67 -17.94
CA ALA A 354 -14.88 24.09 -17.68
C ALA A 354 -13.37 24.35 -17.69
N ILE A 355 -12.55 23.39 -17.22
CA ILE A 355 -11.10 23.56 -16.96
C ILE A 355 -10.27 23.01 -18.12
N HIS A 356 -10.75 22.02 -18.85
CA HIS A 356 -10.05 21.29 -19.90
C HIS A 356 -8.66 20.79 -19.41
N PRO A 357 -8.61 19.89 -18.40
CA PRO A 357 -7.35 19.40 -17.89
C PRO A 357 -6.62 18.57 -18.95
N SER A 358 -5.29 18.66 -18.98
CA SER A 358 -4.45 17.81 -19.83
C SER A 358 -4.07 16.49 -19.12
N VAL A 359 -4.12 16.50 -17.78
CA VAL A 359 -3.86 15.34 -16.92
C VAL A 359 -5.04 15.15 -15.96
N LEU A 360 -5.64 13.96 -15.95
CA LEU A 360 -6.72 13.57 -15.04
C LEU A 360 -6.29 12.33 -14.24
N ILE A 361 -6.33 12.45 -12.92
CA ILE A 361 -5.93 11.39 -11.99
C ILE A 361 -7.12 11.04 -11.10
N GLY A 362 -7.48 9.76 -11.04
CA GLY A 362 -8.58 9.25 -10.23
C GLY A 362 -8.11 8.46 -9.03
N THR A 363 -8.40 8.96 -7.83
CA THR A 363 -8.12 8.33 -6.54
C THR A 363 -9.39 8.22 -5.68
N SER A 364 -10.55 8.42 -6.31
CA SER A 364 -11.83 8.43 -5.66
C SER A 364 -12.33 7.05 -5.45
N THR A 365 -12.44 6.22 -4.78
CA THR A 365 -13.05 4.88 -4.67
C THR A 365 -14.37 4.68 -5.45
N ARG A 366 -14.76 5.63 -6.31
CA ARG A 366 -16.01 5.62 -7.09
C ARG A 366 -15.82 4.94 -8.44
N PRO A 367 -16.36 3.72 -8.66
CA PRO A 367 -16.25 3.02 -9.95
C PRO A 367 -16.97 3.79 -11.07
N GLY A 368 -16.45 3.69 -12.31
CA GLY A 368 -17.08 4.25 -13.49
C GLY A 368 -17.15 5.79 -13.54
N ALA A 369 -16.36 6.47 -12.70
CA ALA A 369 -16.36 7.94 -12.66
C ALA A 369 -15.77 8.59 -13.93
N PHE A 370 -14.87 7.91 -14.63
CA PHE A 370 -14.29 8.35 -15.89
C PHE A 370 -15.14 7.85 -17.05
N THR A 371 -16.14 8.64 -17.39
CA THR A 371 -17.09 8.30 -18.46
C THR A 371 -16.49 8.57 -19.84
N GLU A 372 -17.13 8.02 -20.89
CA GLU A 372 -16.73 8.27 -22.28
C GLU A 372 -16.78 9.75 -22.64
N GLU A 373 -17.76 10.49 -22.10
CA GLU A 373 -17.92 11.92 -22.31
C GLU A 373 -16.73 12.71 -21.75
N ILE A 374 -16.27 12.37 -20.55
CA ILE A 374 -15.08 12.98 -19.93
C ILE A 374 -13.84 12.74 -20.79
N VAL A 375 -13.64 11.50 -21.24
CA VAL A 375 -12.49 11.14 -22.08
C VAL A 375 -12.53 11.87 -23.42
N LYS A 376 -13.71 11.97 -24.05
CA LYS A 376 -13.91 12.71 -25.30
C LYS A 376 -13.67 14.20 -25.11
N GLU A 377 -14.15 14.79 -24.02
CA GLU A 377 -13.94 16.20 -23.70
C GLU A 377 -12.43 16.51 -23.54
N MET A 378 -11.69 15.69 -22.82
CA MET A 378 -10.25 15.82 -22.70
C MET A 378 -9.54 15.70 -24.06
N ALA A 379 -9.93 14.72 -24.87
CA ALA A 379 -9.35 14.49 -26.20
C ALA A 379 -9.66 15.61 -27.21
N ALA A 380 -10.75 16.32 -27.02
CA ALA A 380 -11.11 17.48 -27.86
C ALA A 380 -10.19 18.71 -27.61
N HIS A 381 -9.65 18.82 -26.38
CA HIS A 381 -8.84 19.97 -25.97
C HIS A 381 -7.36 19.66 -25.78
N THR A 382 -6.98 18.38 -25.69
CA THR A 382 -5.60 17.94 -25.51
C THR A 382 -5.28 16.83 -26.51
N LYS A 383 -4.22 17.01 -27.30
CA LYS A 383 -3.84 16.06 -28.36
C LYS A 383 -3.53 14.65 -27.81
N ARG A 384 -2.93 14.57 -26.61
CA ARG A 384 -2.61 13.33 -25.91
C ARG A 384 -2.88 13.50 -24.42
N PRO A 385 -4.15 13.43 -23.98
CA PRO A 385 -4.47 13.55 -22.57
C PRO A 385 -3.89 12.40 -21.77
N VAL A 386 -3.40 12.70 -20.56
CA VAL A 386 -2.93 11.72 -19.60
C VAL A 386 -4.06 11.38 -18.64
N ILE A 387 -4.49 10.11 -18.59
CA ILE A 387 -5.61 9.69 -17.74
C ILE A 387 -5.15 8.51 -16.90
N PHE A 388 -5.08 8.72 -15.57
CA PHE A 388 -4.64 7.72 -14.59
C PHE A 388 -5.78 7.33 -13.65
N PRO A 389 -6.50 6.22 -13.92
CA PRO A 389 -7.46 5.65 -12.98
C PRO A 389 -6.70 4.83 -11.92
N LEU A 390 -6.26 5.49 -10.84
CA LEU A 390 -5.40 4.87 -9.81
C LEU A 390 -6.19 4.15 -8.71
N SER A 391 -7.53 4.28 -8.67
CA SER A 391 -8.34 3.48 -7.75
C SER A 391 -8.11 2.00 -8.02
N ASN A 392 -8.01 1.20 -6.95
CA ASN A 392 -7.76 -0.23 -7.09
C ASN A 392 -8.78 -0.88 -8.02
N PRO A 393 -8.34 -1.55 -9.12
CA PRO A 393 -9.26 -2.11 -10.08
C PRO A 393 -10.02 -3.28 -9.47
N ARG A 394 -11.33 -3.31 -9.67
CA ARG A 394 -12.08 -4.55 -9.53
C ARG A 394 -11.69 -5.50 -10.66
N SER A 395 -11.88 -6.80 -10.45
CA SER A 395 -11.53 -7.83 -11.44
C SER A 395 -12.13 -7.60 -12.84
N GLU A 396 -13.27 -6.90 -12.91
CA GLU A 396 -13.93 -6.54 -14.16
C GLU A 396 -13.20 -5.43 -14.93
N GLU A 397 -12.54 -4.50 -14.25
CA GLU A 397 -11.85 -3.36 -14.89
C GLU A 397 -10.59 -3.81 -15.64
N ARG A 398 -9.98 -4.92 -15.24
CA ARG A 398 -8.83 -5.53 -15.95
C ARG A 398 -9.20 -6.10 -17.33
N ARG A 399 -10.47 -6.38 -17.59
CA ARG A 399 -10.93 -6.93 -18.87
C ARG A 399 -11.16 -5.86 -19.94
N VAL A 400 -11.29 -4.60 -19.57
CA VAL A 400 -11.55 -3.48 -20.49
C VAL A 400 -10.28 -2.93 -21.12
N GLY A 401 -9.11 -3.28 -20.60
CA GLY A 401 -7.79 -2.85 -21.09
C GLY A 401 -7.12 -3.83 -22.07
N LYS A 402 -7.89 -4.67 -22.77
CA LYS A 402 -7.38 -5.53 -23.85
C LYS A 402 -7.84 -5.04 -25.19
#